data_446bb623b11dfc6e0c56d431e077b590
#
_entry.id   446bb623b11dfc6e0c56d431e077b590
#
_cell.length_a   1.000
_cell.length_b   1.000
_cell.length_c   1.000
_cell.angle_alpha   90.00
_cell.angle_beta   90.00
_cell.angle_gamma   90.00
#
_symmetry.space_group_name_H-M   'P 1'
#
loop_
_entity.id
_entity.type
_entity.pdbx_description
1 polymer ?
#
loop_
_entity_poly.entity_id
_entity_poly.type
_entity_poly.pdbx_seq_one_letter_code
_entity_poly.pdbx_strand_id
1 'polypeptide(L)'
;MIATALQLVASVCAEFSAQVETCSGNRAVFLLQLKLADGTTIPYHLEVTSDGDRLSVRELAPNNLPGFCPQRHINGDGTFCLYWAAEEGLVVTTDVVAREWWRTVWKYLKQQARVTKLRKWPDDAEWAHGEAARYQKQALEAASRLGGAFEEALQNSEVVVKTTRARRYAQRLIAQVFVYDQHLYSVWLDSDKVVNRKQRCFCGSSGNRKPARLKACHDHAEDAVKLAQSKLRWEEKENEFWAALKGRQCCGTTDICPLKDGP
;
A
#
# COMPACT_ATOMS: atom_id res chain seq x y z
N MET A 1 -21.60 26.94 14.35
CA MET A 1 -20.43 26.81 13.45
C MET A 1 -20.03 25.36 13.49
N ILE A 2 -19.80 24.75 12.32
CA ILE A 2 -19.27 23.38 12.22
C ILE A 2 -17.76 23.48 12.47
N ALA A 3 -17.24 22.64 13.35
CA ALA A 3 -15.79 22.60 13.62
C ALA A 3 -15.01 22.15 12.38
N THR A 4 -13.87 22.78 12.11
CA THR A 4 -12.99 22.36 11.00
C THR A 4 -12.21 21.08 11.37
N ALA A 5 -11.69 20.37 10.35
CA ALA A 5 -10.88 19.17 10.58
C ALA A 5 -9.70 19.43 11.55
N LEU A 6 -9.02 20.58 11.43
CA LEU A 6 -7.96 20.98 12.37
C LEU A 6 -8.46 21.20 13.79
N GLN A 7 -9.62 21.83 13.96
CA GLN A 7 -10.22 22.01 15.29
C GLN A 7 -10.57 20.67 15.93
N LEU A 8 -11.10 19.72 15.14
CA LEU A 8 -11.43 18.37 15.62
C LEU A 8 -10.17 17.59 16.04
N VAL A 9 -9.08 17.61 15.26
CA VAL A 9 -7.84 16.94 15.69
C VAL A 9 -7.18 17.65 16.86
N ALA A 10 -7.30 18.97 16.96
CA ALA A 10 -6.79 19.75 18.10
C ALA A 10 -7.55 19.43 19.39
N SER A 11 -8.89 19.25 19.33
CA SER A 11 -9.70 18.98 20.51
C SER A 11 -9.38 17.63 21.19
N VAL A 12 -8.90 16.64 20.42
CA VAL A 12 -8.61 15.28 20.93
C VAL A 12 -7.12 14.96 21.05
N CYS A 13 -6.23 15.89 20.67
CA CYS A 13 -4.77 15.63 20.58
C CYS A 13 -4.14 15.18 21.91
N ALA A 14 -4.64 15.68 23.04
CA ALA A 14 -4.13 15.33 24.37
C ALA A 14 -4.26 13.83 24.69
N GLU A 15 -5.26 13.14 24.12
CA GLU A 15 -5.45 11.70 24.26
C GLU A 15 -4.28 10.91 23.63
N PHE A 16 -3.52 11.53 22.74
CA PHE A 16 -2.39 10.96 22.00
C PHE A 16 -1.03 11.51 22.46
N SER A 17 -0.97 12.12 23.66
CA SER A 17 0.23 12.79 24.17
C SER A 17 0.74 13.89 23.22
N ALA A 18 -0.16 14.58 22.55
CA ALA A 18 0.13 15.73 21.71
C ALA A 18 -0.45 17.02 22.33
N GLN A 19 0.23 18.12 22.08
CA GLN A 19 -0.18 19.46 22.52
C GLN A 19 -0.18 20.42 21.31
N VAL A 20 -1.18 21.28 21.21
CA VAL A 20 -1.23 22.33 20.20
C VAL A 20 -0.22 23.42 20.57
N GLU A 21 0.74 23.70 19.70
CA GLU A 21 1.65 24.85 19.83
C GLU A 21 1.07 26.08 19.11
N THR A 22 0.60 25.89 17.89
CA THR A 22 -0.06 26.94 17.11
C THR A 22 -1.19 26.37 16.29
N CYS A 23 -2.25 27.16 16.06
CA CYS A 23 -3.34 26.79 15.16
C CYS A 23 -3.87 28.08 14.52
N SER A 24 -3.72 28.20 13.20
CA SER A 24 -4.15 29.38 12.45
C SER A 24 -4.52 29.01 11.01
N GLY A 25 -5.68 29.45 10.56
CA GLY A 25 -6.17 29.18 9.21
C GLY A 25 -6.29 27.69 8.94
N ASN A 26 -5.57 27.22 7.91
CA ASN A 26 -5.52 25.83 7.48
C ASN A 26 -4.27 25.07 7.98
N ARG A 27 -3.58 25.59 9.00
CA ARG A 27 -2.33 25.05 9.52
C ARG A 27 -2.35 24.97 11.04
N ALA A 28 -1.87 23.88 11.60
CA ALA A 28 -1.60 23.73 13.03
C ALA A 28 -0.25 23.05 13.25
N VAL A 29 0.41 23.39 14.37
CA VAL A 29 1.62 22.73 14.83
C VAL A 29 1.35 22.06 16.16
N PHE A 30 1.78 20.81 16.27
CA PHE A 30 1.61 19.98 17.45
C PHE A 30 2.98 19.48 17.94
N LEU A 31 3.20 19.53 19.25
CA LEU A 31 4.27 18.79 19.90
C LEU A 31 3.71 17.46 20.38
N LEU A 32 4.14 16.36 19.75
CA LEU A 32 3.75 15.00 20.12
C LEU A 32 4.89 14.28 20.83
N GLN A 33 4.61 13.67 21.99
CA GLN A 33 5.55 12.88 22.78
C GLN A 33 5.31 11.39 22.53
N LEU A 34 6.03 10.78 21.57
CA LEU A 34 5.87 9.37 21.24
C LEU A 34 6.54 8.49 22.29
N LYS A 35 5.77 7.77 23.09
CA LYS A 35 6.29 6.78 24.06
C LYS A 35 6.43 5.42 23.38
N LEU A 36 7.64 4.86 23.42
CA LEU A 36 7.97 3.52 22.96
C LEU A 36 7.84 2.49 24.06
N ALA A 37 7.76 1.20 23.70
CA ALA A 37 7.62 0.11 24.67
C ALA A 37 8.85 -0.07 25.59
N ASP A 38 10.03 0.40 25.17
CA ASP A 38 11.26 0.38 25.96
C ASP A 38 11.37 1.57 26.93
N GLY A 39 10.33 2.39 27.07
CA GLY A 39 10.28 3.57 27.91
C GLY A 39 10.85 4.85 27.26
N THR A 40 11.48 4.75 26.10
CA THR A 40 12.00 5.92 25.37
C THR A 40 10.85 6.82 24.94
N THR A 41 11.03 8.14 25.07
CA THR A 41 10.11 9.14 24.56
C THR A 41 10.81 9.96 23.46
N ILE A 42 10.18 10.04 22.29
CA ILE A 42 10.69 10.80 21.14
C ILE A 42 9.75 11.98 20.90
N PRO A 43 10.24 13.24 21.01
CA PRO A 43 9.43 14.41 20.68
C PRO A 43 9.38 14.60 19.16
N TYR A 44 8.18 14.87 18.62
CA TYR A 44 7.96 15.25 17.23
C TYR A 44 7.23 16.59 17.17
N HIS A 45 7.78 17.54 16.44
CA HIS A 45 7.06 18.76 16.04
C HIS A 45 6.36 18.49 14.71
N LEU A 46 5.04 18.36 14.76
CA LEU A 46 4.23 17.97 13.61
C LEU A 46 3.46 19.18 13.08
N GLU A 47 3.71 19.52 11.83
CA GLU A 47 2.87 20.44 11.10
C GLU A 47 1.75 19.66 10.41
N VAL A 48 0.52 20.07 10.70
CA VAL A 48 -0.69 19.55 10.08
C VAL A 48 -1.33 20.64 9.24
N THR A 49 -1.59 20.33 7.98
CA THR A 49 -2.30 21.24 7.07
C THR A 49 -3.61 20.62 6.63
N SER A 50 -4.65 21.44 6.45
CA SER A 50 -5.94 20.98 5.94
C SER A 50 -6.22 21.50 4.54
N ASP A 51 -6.76 20.61 3.71
CA ASP A 51 -7.43 20.93 2.46
C ASP A 51 -8.88 20.44 2.59
N GLY A 52 -9.76 21.35 2.97
CA GLY A 52 -11.11 21.01 3.44
C GLY A 52 -11.05 20.11 4.68
N ASP A 53 -11.68 18.94 4.57
CA ASP A 53 -11.76 17.94 5.64
C ASP A 53 -10.64 16.89 5.57
N ARG A 54 -9.68 17.02 4.63
CA ARG A 54 -8.50 16.16 4.50
C ARG A 54 -7.31 16.81 5.17
N LEU A 55 -6.53 15.99 5.87
CA LEU A 55 -5.35 16.43 6.60
C LEU A 55 -4.09 15.80 6.03
N SER A 56 -3.06 16.64 5.90
CA SER A 56 -1.68 16.19 5.63
C SER A 56 -0.81 16.53 6.83
N VAL A 57 0.20 15.72 7.12
CA VAL A 57 1.12 15.92 8.25
C VAL A 57 2.55 15.71 7.83
N ARG A 58 3.45 16.56 8.35
CA ARG A 58 4.90 16.39 8.21
C ARG A 58 5.61 16.77 9.51
N GLU A 59 6.84 16.35 9.66
CA GLU A 59 7.70 16.79 10.76
C GLU A 59 8.35 18.13 10.45
N LEU A 60 8.37 19.02 11.43
CA LEU A 60 9.17 20.26 11.42
C LEU A 60 10.52 20.01 12.10
N ALA A 61 11.49 20.91 11.80
CA ALA A 61 12.78 20.90 12.51
C ALA A 61 12.62 21.13 14.03
N PRO A 62 13.42 20.46 14.89
CA PRO A 62 14.46 19.50 14.53
C PRO A 62 13.85 18.17 14.07
N ASN A 63 14.46 17.56 13.03
CA ASN A 63 13.87 16.40 12.37
C ASN A 63 14.43 15.09 12.91
N ASN A 64 13.56 14.19 13.36
CA ASN A 64 13.89 12.79 13.67
C ASN A 64 13.81 11.91 12.40
N LEU A 65 13.12 12.40 11.36
CA LEU A 65 12.84 11.69 10.12
C LEU A 65 13.60 12.35 8.94
N PRO A 66 13.94 11.58 7.89
CA PRO A 66 14.47 12.18 6.66
C PRO A 66 13.40 13.05 5.99
N GLY A 67 13.81 14.11 5.30
CA GLY A 67 12.89 15.02 4.59
C GLY A 67 12.20 14.38 3.37
N PHE A 68 12.77 13.27 2.85
CA PHE A 68 12.22 12.47 1.76
C PHE A 68 12.72 11.04 1.88
N CYS A 69 11.82 10.07 1.87
CA CYS A 69 12.17 8.66 1.78
C CYS A 69 10.93 7.83 1.42
N PRO A 70 10.72 7.44 0.16
CA PRO A 70 9.57 6.63 -0.27
C PRO A 70 9.49 5.31 0.50
N GLN A 71 10.62 4.63 0.71
CA GLN A 71 10.72 3.40 1.51
C GLN A 71 10.28 3.56 2.98
N ARG A 72 10.17 4.78 3.46
CA ARG A 72 9.64 5.12 4.79
C ARG A 72 8.32 5.87 4.71
N HIS A 73 7.68 5.85 3.54
CA HIS A 73 6.41 6.54 3.30
C HIS A 73 6.47 8.05 3.64
N ILE A 74 7.57 8.70 3.24
CA ILE A 74 7.75 10.16 3.33
C ILE A 74 7.83 10.71 1.90
N ASN A 75 6.86 11.53 1.55
CA ASN A 75 6.71 12.15 0.23
C ASN A 75 7.80 13.18 -0.07
N GLY A 76 7.86 13.66 -1.33
CA GLY A 76 8.85 14.63 -1.78
C GLY A 76 8.76 16.01 -1.12
N ASP A 77 7.63 16.35 -0.54
CA ASP A 77 7.35 17.56 0.24
C ASP A 77 7.50 17.37 1.76
N GLY A 78 7.96 16.18 2.18
CA GLY A 78 8.11 15.79 3.58
C GLY A 78 6.84 15.29 4.25
N THR A 79 5.70 15.30 3.57
CA THR A 79 4.44 14.79 4.14
C THR A 79 4.48 13.28 4.30
N PHE A 80 3.78 12.77 5.32
CA PHE A 80 3.68 11.35 5.59
C PHE A 80 2.63 10.70 4.69
N CYS A 81 2.97 9.59 4.05
CA CYS A 81 2.01 8.73 3.38
C CYS A 81 1.34 7.82 4.41
N LEU A 82 0.30 8.31 5.07
CA LEU A 82 -0.37 7.58 6.16
C LEU A 82 -1.30 6.48 5.65
N TYR A 83 -1.84 6.66 4.44
CA TYR A 83 -2.80 5.78 3.79
C TYR A 83 -2.84 6.09 2.28
N TRP A 84 -3.41 5.19 1.51
CA TRP A 84 -3.65 5.45 0.11
C TRP A 84 -4.84 6.41 -0.06
N ALA A 85 -4.51 7.70 -0.28
CA ALA A 85 -5.47 8.82 -0.21
C ALA A 85 -6.65 8.70 -1.20
N ALA A 86 -6.49 7.95 -2.29
CA ALA A 86 -7.55 7.80 -3.30
C ALA A 86 -8.76 7.00 -2.80
N GLU A 87 -8.56 6.06 -1.87
CA GLU A 87 -9.65 5.17 -1.41
C GLU A 87 -9.78 5.07 0.12
N GLU A 88 -8.72 5.33 0.88
CA GLU A 88 -8.68 5.14 2.32
C GLU A 88 -8.48 6.46 3.09
N GLY A 89 -8.43 7.59 2.37
CA GLY A 89 -8.20 8.89 2.99
C GLY A 89 -9.28 9.24 4.00
N LEU A 90 -8.87 9.44 5.25
CA LEU A 90 -9.78 9.86 6.32
C LEU A 90 -10.28 11.28 6.06
N VAL A 91 -11.59 11.45 6.00
CA VAL A 91 -12.28 12.73 5.93
C VAL A 91 -12.70 13.09 7.34
N VAL A 92 -11.99 14.05 7.95
CA VAL A 92 -12.13 14.36 9.38
C VAL A 92 -13.29 15.32 9.60
N THR A 93 -14.47 14.75 9.84
CA THR A 93 -15.72 15.50 10.06
C THR A 93 -16.28 15.33 11.47
N THR A 94 -15.70 14.42 12.27
CA THR A 94 -16.14 14.15 13.65
C THR A 94 -14.95 13.86 14.57
N ASP A 95 -15.14 13.97 15.88
CA ASP A 95 -14.14 13.60 16.89
C ASP A 95 -13.74 12.12 16.81
N VAL A 96 -14.64 11.22 16.37
CA VAL A 96 -14.35 9.81 16.20
C VAL A 96 -13.32 9.62 15.10
N VAL A 97 -13.52 10.27 13.95
CA VAL A 97 -12.57 10.22 12.82
C VAL A 97 -11.27 10.96 13.15
N ALA A 98 -11.33 12.05 13.94
CA ALA A 98 -10.14 12.72 14.43
C ALA A 98 -9.26 11.81 15.32
N ARG A 99 -9.87 10.99 16.19
CA ARG A 99 -9.14 9.95 16.97
C ARG A 99 -8.54 8.86 16.08
N GLU A 100 -9.26 8.43 15.04
CA GLU A 100 -8.77 7.48 14.05
C GLU A 100 -7.54 8.03 13.31
N TRP A 101 -7.61 9.29 12.88
CA TRP A 101 -6.49 9.97 12.24
C TRP A 101 -5.26 10.02 13.15
N TRP A 102 -5.42 10.40 14.43
CA TRP A 102 -4.33 10.40 15.40
C TRP A 102 -3.75 8.99 15.65
N ARG A 103 -4.59 7.94 15.72
CA ARG A 103 -4.12 6.54 15.83
C ARG A 103 -3.25 6.17 14.64
N THR A 104 -3.64 6.61 13.44
CA THR A 104 -2.87 6.36 12.21
C THR A 104 -1.52 7.08 12.25
N VAL A 105 -1.48 8.36 12.61
CA VAL A 105 -0.22 9.11 12.80
C VAL A 105 0.67 8.43 13.84
N TRP A 106 0.10 8.03 14.96
CA TRP A 106 0.83 7.39 16.05
C TRP A 106 1.39 6.02 15.66
N LYS A 107 0.60 5.19 14.97
CA LYS A 107 1.05 3.91 14.39
C LYS A 107 2.21 4.15 13.41
N TYR A 108 2.07 5.11 12.51
CA TYR A 108 3.10 5.48 11.55
C TYR A 108 4.41 5.88 12.24
N LEU A 109 4.36 6.78 13.21
CA LEU A 109 5.56 7.22 13.95
C LEU A 109 6.24 6.08 14.73
N LYS A 110 5.46 5.14 15.27
CA LYS A 110 6.02 3.91 15.87
C LYS A 110 6.74 3.04 14.82
N GLN A 111 6.19 2.91 13.63
CA GLN A 111 6.85 2.20 12.54
C GLN A 111 8.14 2.92 12.15
N GLN A 112 8.15 4.24 12.07
CA GLN A 112 9.35 5.04 11.82
C GLN A 112 10.46 4.76 12.85
N ALA A 113 10.13 4.72 14.14
CA ALA A 113 11.08 4.38 15.19
C ALA A 113 11.64 2.95 15.04
N ARG A 114 10.81 1.98 14.60
CA ARG A 114 11.26 0.62 14.28
C ARG A 114 12.18 0.59 13.06
N VAL A 115 11.87 1.34 12.00
CA VAL A 115 12.74 1.45 10.80
C VAL A 115 14.13 1.93 11.16
N THR A 116 14.25 2.89 12.07
CA THR A 116 15.55 3.39 12.52
C THR A 116 16.42 2.28 13.12
N LYS A 117 15.81 1.29 13.78
CA LYS A 117 16.51 0.12 14.35
C LYS A 117 16.71 -1.00 13.32
N LEU A 118 15.69 -1.31 12.53
CA LEU A 118 15.66 -2.46 11.61
C LEU A 118 16.26 -2.18 10.24
N ARG A 119 16.40 -0.90 9.85
CA ARG A 119 16.81 -0.40 8.55
C ARG A 119 15.97 -0.94 7.36
N LYS A 120 14.80 -1.44 7.66
CA LYS A 120 13.76 -1.83 6.69
C LYS A 120 12.38 -1.46 7.25
N TRP A 121 11.42 -1.27 6.36
CA TRP A 121 10.04 -1.07 6.79
C TRP A 121 9.50 -2.34 7.47
N PRO A 122 8.80 -2.22 8.58
CA PRO A 122 8.43 -3.39 9.41
C PRO A 122 7.15 -4.10 9.00
N ASP A 123 6.40 -3.56 8.06
CA ASP A 123 5.09 -4.08 7.66
C ASP A 123 5.16 -4.60 6.22
N ASP A 124 5.04 -5.94 6.06
CA ASP A 124 5.09 -6.57 4.75
C ASP A 124 3.74 -6.45 3.99
N ALA A 125 2.69 -5.97 4.66
CA ALA A 125 1.35 -5.76 4.08
C ALA A 125 1.11 -4.32 3.61
N GLU A 126 2.15 -3.62 3.20
CA GLU A 126 2.06 -2.24 2.76
C GLU A 126 1.45 -2.05 1.38
N TRP A 127 0.84 -0.88 1.22
CA TRP A 127 0.46 -0.43 -0.11
C TRP A 127 1.71 -0.11 -0.96
N ALA A 128 1.67 -0.55 -2.20
CA ALA A 128 2.64 -0.16 -3.22
C ALA A 128 2.58 1.37 -3.46
N HIS A 129 3.58 1.91 -4.14
CA HIS A 129 3.72 3.35 -4.29
C HIS A 129 2.84 3.92 -5.42
N GLY A 130 2.28 5.10 -5.18
CA GLY A 130 1.53 5.86 -6.18
C GLY A 130 0.37 5.05 -6.81
N GLU A 131 0.29 5.03 -8.13
CA GLU A 131 -0.75 4.31 -8.88
C GLU A 131 -0.68 2.78 -8.73
N ALA A 132 0.46 2.24 -8.32
CA ALA A 132 0.63 0.81 -8.11
C ALA A 132 -0.29 0.26 -7.01
N ALA A 133 -0.58 1.06 -5.97
CA ALA A 133 -1.46 0.69 -4.87
C ALA A 133 -2.88 0.30 -5.34
N ARG A 134 -3.41 0.99 -6.35
CA ARG A 134 -4.70 0.66 -6.96
C ARG A 134 -4.72 -0.76 -7.51
N TYR A 135 -3.66 -1.13 -8.22
CA TYR A 135 -3.57 -2.45 -8.83
C TYR A 135 -3.25 -3.53 -7.82
N GLN A 136 -2.48 -3.21 -6.77
CA GLN A 136 -2.29 -4.10 -5.62
C GLN A 136 -3.62 -4.44 -4.97
N LYS A 137 -4.46 -3.45 -4.68
CA LYS A 137 -5.80 -3.67 -4.11
C LYS A 137 -6.65 -4.57 -5.00
N GLN A 138 -6.70 -4.31 -6.31
CA GLN A 138 -7.44 -5.14 -7.26
C GLN A 138 -6.92 -6.58 -7.30
N ALA A 139 -5.61 -6.77 -7.20
CA ALA A 139 -5.00 -8.10 -7.15
C ALA A 139 -5.37 -8.83 -5.85
N LEU A 140 -5.33 -8.14 -4.69
CA LEU A 140 -5.73 -8.69 -3.39
C LEU A 140 -7.20 -9.10 -3.37
N GLU A 141 -8.10 -8.24 -3.86
CA GLU A 141 -9.53 -8.56 -3.98
C GLU A 141 -9.80 -9.77 -4.88
N ALA A 142 -9.11 -9.86 -6.02
CA ALA A 142 -9.25 -11.00 -6.91
C ALA A 142 -8.67 -12.28 -6.30
N ALA A 143 -7.52 -12.19 -5.61
CA ALA A 143 -6.91 -13.31 -4.91
C ALA A 143 -7.81 -13.84 -3.79
N SER A 144 -8.40 -12.96 -2.99
CA SER A 144 -9.34 -13.33 -1.91
C SER A 144 -10.56 -14.08 -2.46
N ARG A 145 -11.13 -13.64 -3.61
CA ARG A 145 -12.24 -14.35 -4.26
C ARG A 145 -11.83 -15.68 -4.89
N LEU A 146 -10.59 -15.85 -5.33
CA LEU A 146 -10.05 -17.12 -5.81
C LEU A 146 -9.82 -18.13 -4.67
N GLY A 147 -9.72 -17.67 -3.44
CA GLY A 147 -9.59 -18.46 -2.22
C GLY A 147 -8.37 -18.10 -1.39
N GLY A 148 -8.46 -18.39 -0.08
CA GLY A 148 -7.45 -17.96 0.91
C GLY A 148 -6.02 -18.36 0.59
N ALA A 149 -5.79 -19.47 -0.10
CA ALA A 149 -4.44 -19.88 -0.54
C ALA A 149 -3.83 -18.88 -1.56
N PHE A 150 -4.64 -18.25 -2.42
CA PHE A 150 -4.16 -17.20 -3.34
C PHE A 150 -3.89 -15.89 -2.61
N GLU A 151 -4.73 -15.55 -1.65
CA GLU A 151 -4.55 -14.35 -0.83
C GLU A 151 -3.27 -14.44 -0.02
N GLU A 152 -3.05 -15.56 0.68
CA GLU A 152 -1.83 -15.82 1.44
C GLU A 152 -0.58 -15.80 0.53
N ALA A 153 -0.65 -16.48 -0.61
CA ALA A 153 0.47 -16.49 -1.56
C ALA A 153 0.79 -15.09 -2.11
N LEU A 154 -0.23 -14.26 -2.36
CA LEU A 154 -0.02 -12.90 -2.84
C LEU A 154 0.61 -12.01 -1.75
N GLN A 155 0.16 -12.11 -0.51
CA GLN A 155 0.72 -11.40 0.64
C GLN A 155 2.18 -11.79 0.90
N ASN A 156 2.51 -13.06 0.71
CA ASN A 156 3.89 -13.58 0.84
C ASN A 156 4.76 -13.36 -0.40
N SER A 157 4.30 -12.59 -1.40
CA SER A 157 5.02 -12.35 -2.67
C SER A 157 5.31 -13.61 -3.49
N GLU A 158 4.55 -14.69 -3.27
CA GLU A 158 4.69 -15.98 -3.94
C GLU A 158 3.86 -16.10 -5.24
N VAL A 159 3.10 -15.04 -5.58
CA VAL A 159 2.39 -14.94 -6.87
C VAL A 159 3.24 -14.19 -7.86
N VAL A 160 3.70 -14.88 -8.90
CA VAL A 160 4.49 -14.32 -9.99
C VAL A 160 3.72 -14.41 -11.30
N VAL A 161 3.69 -13.32 -12.07
CA VAL A 161 3.05 -13.29 -13.39
C VAL A 161 4.10 -12.97 -14.45
N LYS A 162 4.28 -13.90 -15.41
CA LYS A 162 5.24 -13.76 -16.51
C LYS A 162 4.50 -13.58 -17.83
N THR A 163 4.89 -12.62 -18.64
CA THR A 163 4.37 -12.45 -20.00
C THR A 163 5.19 -13.25 -21.00
N THR A 164 4.52 -13.90 -21.95
CA THR A 164 5.19 -14.60 -23.05
C THR A 164 4.31 -14.60 -24.30
N ARG A 165 4.92 -14.91 -25.45
CA ARG A 165 4.19 -15.05 -26.72
C ARG A 165 3.83 -16.52 -26.98
N ALA A 166 2.56 -16.77 -27.25
CA ALA A 166 2.04 -18.10 -27.53
C ALA A 166 2.35 -18.48 -28.99
N ARG A 167 3.46 -19.20 -29.22
CA ARG A 167 3.96 -19.56 -30.57
C ARG A 167 2.90 -20.19 -31.51
N ARG A 168 2.01 -21.02 -30.96
CA ARG A 168 0.95 -21.72 -31.74
C ARG A 168 -0.26 -20.86 -32.04
N TYR A 169 -0.34 -19.60 -31.56
CA TYR A 169 -1.50 -18.74 -31.64
C TYR A 169 -1.11 -17.36 -32.15
N ALA A 170 -0.54 -17.29 -33.35
CA ALA A 170 -0.17 -16.03 -34.01
C ALA A 170 0.62 -15.05 -33.11
N GLN A 171 1.50 -15.58 -32.23
CA GLN A 171 2.32 -14.76 -31.31
C GLN A 171 1.51 -13.92 -30.30
N ARG A 172 0.26 -14.29 -30.03
CA ARG A 172 -0.57 -13.58 -29.02
C ARG A 172 0.13 -13.58 -27.66
N LEU A 173 -0.04 -12.46 -26.94
CA LEU A 173 0.50 -12.33 -25.59
C LEU A 173 -0.36 -13.07 -24.56
N ILE A 174 0.29 -13.81 -23.71
CA ILE A 174 -0.32 -14.46 -22.56
C ILE A 174 0.41 -14.07 -21.27
N ALA A 175 -0.36 -13.88 -20.20
CA ALA A 175 0.14 -13.84 -18.84
C ALA A 175 0.09 -15.24 -18.24
N GLN A 176 1.21 -15.74 -17.75
CA GLN A 176 1.31 -17.01 -17.05
C GLN A 176 1.39 -16.76 -15.56
N VAL A 177 0.45 -17.29 -14.78
CA VAL A 177 0.39 -17.13 -13.33
C VAL A 177 1.04 -18.35 -12.66
N PHE A 178 2.03 -18.03 -11.83
CA PHE A 178 2.73 -18.98 -10.98
C PHE A 178 2.41 -18.69 -9.52
N VAL A 179 2.24 -19.73 -8.73
CA VAL A 179 2.09 -19.66 -7.27
C VAL A 179 3.05 -20.69 -6.68
N TYR A 180 3.92 -20.27 -5.75
CA TYR A 180 5.01 -21.11 -5.24
C TYR A 180 5.81 -21.78 -6.36
N ASP A 181 6.22 -21.00 -7.38
CA ASP A 181 6.92 -21.44 -8.59
C ASP A 181 6.18 -22.46 -9.48
N GLN A 182 4.97 -22.84 -9.12
CA GLN A 182 4.14 -23.73 -9.92
C GLN A 182 3.26 -22.96 -10.89
N HIS A 183 3.39 -23.24 -12.20
CA HIS A 183 2.48 -22.65 -13.20
C HIS A 183 1.07 -23.22 -13.04
N LEU A 184 0.13 -22.36 -12.63
CA LEU A 184 -1.26 -22.75 -12.40
C LEU A 184 -2.14 -22.52 -13.65
N TYR A 185 -2.14 -21.30 -14.19
CA TYR A 185 -2.97 -20.96 -15.35
C TYR A 185 -2.33 -19.87 -16.20
N SER A 186 -2.96 -19.58 -17.33
CA SER A 186 -2.57 -18.47 -18.21
C SER A 186 -3.80 -17.70 -18.67
N VAL A 187 -3.59 -16.44 -19.01
CA VAL A 187 -4.62 -15.48 -19.44
C VAL A 187 -4.22 -14.89 -20.78
N TRP A 188 -5.15 -14.78 -21.74
CA TRP A 188 -4.97 -14.00 -22.95
C TRP A 188 -5.07 -12.50 -22.62
N LEU A 189 -4.01 -11.74 -22.87
CA LEU A 189 -3.99 -10.29 -22.57
C LEU A 189 -4.79 -9.44 -23.57
N ASP A 190 -5.11 -9.97 -24.71
CA ASP A 190 -5.86 -9.28 -25.79
C ASP A 190 -7.37 -9.54 -25.74
N SER A 191 -7.83 -10.52 -25.01
CA SER A 191 -9.24 -10.90 -24.94
C SER A 191 -9.77 -11.13 -23.54
N ASP A 192 -8.92 -10.92 -22.52
CA ASP A 192 -9.28 -11.02 -21.11
C ASP A 192 -9.94 -12.36 -20.74
N LYS A 193 -9.35 -13.46 -21.23
CA LYS A 193 -9.89 -14.80 -21.02
C LYS A 193 -8.81 -15.77 -20.56
N VAL A 194 -9.21 -16.66 -19.63
CA VAL A 194 -8.36 -17.80 -19.25
C VAL A 194 -8.08 -18.68 -20.47
N VAL A 195 -6.82 -19.04 -20.69
CA VAL A 195 -6.41 -19.91 -21.79
C VAL A 195 -7.11 -21.27 -21.67
N ASN A 196 -7.49 -21.86 -22.81
CA ASN A 196 -8.15 -23.16 -22.86
C ASN A 196 -7.18 -24.31 -22.47
N ARG A 197 -6.94 -24.48 -21.18
CA ARG A 197 -6.13 -25.56 -20.61
C ARG A 197 -6.99 -26.50 -19.76
N LYS A 198 -6.41 -27.62 -19.34
CA LYS A 198 -7.11 -28.62 -18.50
C LYS A 198 -7.24 -28.17 -17.03
N GLN A 199 -6.77 -26.95 -16.67
CA GLN A 199 -6.83 -26.46 -15.31
C GLN A 199 -8.25 -26.47 -14.77
N ARG A 200 -8.45 -27.16 -13.66
CA ARG A 200 -9.69 -27.15 -12.90
C ARG A 200 -9.79 -25.86 -12.11
N CYS A 201 -11.02 -25.43 -11.86
CA CYS A 201 -11.27 -24.29 -11.01
C CYS A 201 -10.82 -24.57 -9.57
N PHE A 202 -10.49 -23.52 -8.86
CA PHE A 202 -10.07 -23.56 -7.46
C PHE A 202 -11.26 -23.61 -6.48
N CYS A 203 -12.51 -23.46 -6.98
CA CYS A 203 -13.68 -23.66 -6.17
C CYS A 203 -13.68 -25.08 -5.59
N GLY A 204 -13.90 -25.19 -4.29
CA GLY A 204 -13.98 -26.46 -3.61
C GLY A 204 -15.01 -27.38 -4.27
N SER A 205 -14.71 -28.67 -4.37
CA SER A 205 -15.67 -29.68 -4.82
C SER A 205 -16.75 -29.84 -3.75
N SER A 206 -17.93 -29.26 -3.97
CA SER A 206 -19.11 -29.61 -3.20
C SER A 206 -19.63 -31.01 -3.65
N GLY A 207 -19.36 -32.02 -2.86
CA GLY A 207 -19.77 -33.41 -3.13
C GLY A 207 -18.87 -34.12 -4.18
N ASN A 208 -19.38 -35.21 -4.76
CA ASN A 208 -18.69 -36.10 -5.70
C ASN A 208 -18.44 -35.50 -7.11
N ARG A 209 -18.75 -34.24 -7.35
CA ARG A 209 -18.57 -33.59 -8.67
C ARG A 209 -17.20 -32.93 -8.79
N LYS A 210 -16.46 -33.28 -9.83
CA LYS A 210 -15.20 -32.60 -10.17
C LYS A 210 -15.47 -31.10 -10.48
N PRO A 211 -14.66 -30.17 -9.98
CA PRO A 211 -14.80 -28.75 -10.31
C PRO A 211 -14.80 -28.52 -11.84
N ALA A 212 -15.52 -27.50 -12.28
CA ALA A 212 -15.49 -27.04 -13.66
C ALA A 212 -14.06 -26.67 -14.10
N ARG A 213 -13.83 -26.53 -15.38
CA ARG A 213 -12.58 -25.91 -15.85
C ARG A 213 -12.57 -24.44 -15.49
N LEU A 214 -11.42 -23.90 -15.07
CA LEU A 214 -11.29 -22.50 -14.64
C LEU A 214 -11.88 -21.52 -15.68
N LYS A 215 -11.57 -21.72 -16.97
CA LYS A 215 -12.09 -20.87 -18.06
C LYS A 215 -13.62 -20.85 -18.20
N ALA A 216 -14.31 -21.82 -17.66
CA ALA A 216 -15.76 -21.97 -17.74
C ALA A 216 -16.40 -21.88 -16.35
N CYS A 217 -15.65 -21.53 -15.34
CA CYS A 217 -16.19 -21.26 -14.01
C CYS A 217 -16.80 -19.87 -13.98
N HIS A 218 -18.07 -19.79 -13.65
CA HIS A 218 -18.79 -18.51 -13.57
C HIS A 218 -18.20 -17.59 -12.50
N ASP A 219 -17.79 -18.16 -11.38
CA ASP A 219 -17.38 -17.41 -10.19
C ASP A 219 -15.91 -16.97 -10.20
N HIS A 220 -15.02 -17.76 -10.86
CA HIS A 220 -13.56 -17.55 -10.71
C HIS A 220 -12.82 -17.23 -12.01
N ALA A 221 -13.45 -17.35 -13.19
CA ALA A 221 -12.76 -17.08 -14.45
C ALA A 221 -12.34 -15.61 -14.58
N GLU A 222 -13.24 -14.71 -14.19
CA GLU A 222 -12.98 -13.25 -14.22
C GLU A 222 -11.96 -12.84 -13.16
N ASP A 223 -12.04 -13.39 -11.94
CA ASP A 223 -11.07 -13.11 -10.89
C ASP A 223 -9.67 -13.62 -11.23
N ALA A 224 -9.57 -14.76 -11.91
CA ALA A 224 -8.29 -15.25 -12.41
C ALA A 224 -7.66 -14.32 -13.46
N VAL A 225 -8.48 -13.75 -14.34
CA VAL A 225 -8.04 -12.71 -15.29
C VAL A 225 -7.63 -11.45 -14.55
N LYS A 226 -8.47 -10.97 -13.64
CA LYS A 226 -8.23 -9.75 -12.87
C LYS A 226 -6.98 -9.84 -12.03
N LEU A 227 -6.73 -10.97 -11.35
CA LEU A 227 -5.49 -11.19 -10.60
C LEU A 227 -4.25 -11.07 -11.49
N ALA A 228 -4.24 -11.78 -12.64
CA ALA A 228 -3.10 -11.77 -13.56
C ALA A 228 -2.80 -10.37 -14.10
N GLN A 229 -3.82 -9.64 -14.56
CA GLN A 229 -3.68 -8.30 -15.12
C GLN A 229 -3.29 -7.27 -14.06
N SER A 230 -3.95 -7.30 -12.90
CA SER A 230 -3.66 -6.36 -11.82
C SER A 230 -2.25 -6.56 -11.26
N LYS A 231 -1.78 -7.81 -11.14
CA LYS A 231 -0.40 -8.07 -10.70
C LYS A 231 0.64 -7.54 -11.71
N LEU A 232 0.41 -7.70 -13.02
CA LEU A 232 1.27 -7.11 -14.05
C LEU A 232 1.28 -5.59 -13.99
N ARG A 233 0.10 -4.96 -13.87
CA ARG A 233 -0.02 -3.51 -13.77
C ARG A 233 0.58 -2.97 -12.49
N TRP A 234 0.43 -3.67 -11.38
CA TRP A 234 1.08 -3.32 -10.13
C TRP A 234 2.60 -3.24 -10.30
N GLU A 235 3.22 -4.29 -10.83
CA GLU A 235 4.67 -4.32 -11.07
C GLU A 235 5.13 -3.24 -12.05
N GLU A 236 4.37 -3.01 -13.13
CA GLU A 236 4.66 -1.95 -14.10
C GLU A 236 4.63 -0.56 -13.43
N LYS A 237 3.58 -0.25 -12.66
CA LYS A 237 3.42 1.05 -12.00
C LYS A 237 4.39 1.27 -10.86
N GLU A 238 4.74 0.23 -10.13
CA GLU A 238 5.80 0.28 -9.12
C GLU A 238 7.17 0.60 -9.76
N ASN A 239 7.48 -0.06 -10.88
CA ASN A 239 8.70 0.23 -11.63
C ASN A 239 8.71 1.66 -12.22
N GLU A 240 7.58 2.14 -12.74
CA GLU A 240 7.44 3.53 -13.21
C GLU A 240 7.65 4.53 -12.08
N PHE A 241 7.09 4.27 -10.90
CA PHE A 241 7.28 5.11 -9.71
C PHE A 241 8.77 5.24 -9.36
N TRP A 242 9.49 4.12 -9.25
CA TRP A 242 10.92 4.16 -8.94
C TRP A 242 11.75 4.76 -10.06
N ALA A 243 11.39 4.53 -11.33
CA ALA A 243 12.06 5.14 -12.48
C ALA A 243 11.90 6.67 -12.49
N ALA A 244 10.74 7.19 -12.10
CA ALA A 244 10.51 8.64 -11.99
C ALA A 244 11.33 9.31 -10.87
N LEU A 245 11.79 8.54 -9.89
CA LEU A 245 12.64 9.00 -8.79
C LEU A 245 14.14 8.83 -9.07
N LYS A 246 14.50 8.29 -10.24
CA LYS A 246 15.91 8.09 -10.60
C LYS A 246 16.69 9.39 -10.52
N GLY A 247 17.85 9.37 -9.87
CA GLY A 247 18.69 10.56 -9.61
C GLY A 247 18.30 11.34 -8.34
N ARG A 248 17.24 10.97 -7.63
CA ARG A 248 16.98 11.50 -6.29
C ARG A 248 17.90 10.85 -5.27
N GLN A 249 18.39 11.65 -4.34
CA GLN A 249 19.29 11.14 -3.29
C GLN A 249 18.52 10.22 -2.33
N CYS A 250 19.08 9.03 -2.08
CA CYS A 250 18.59 8.12 -1.04
C CYS A 250 18.80 8.74 0.34
N CYS A 251 17.84 8.55 1.24
CA CYS A 251 17.96 9.00 2.64
C CYS A 251 19.02 8.24 3.46
N GLY A 252 19.53 7.10 2.95
CA GLY A 252 20.56 6.28 3.62
C GLY A 252 20.08 5.54 4.88
N THR A 253 18.79 5.63 5.22
CA THR A 253 18.23 5.09 6.48
C THR A 253 17.61 3.70 6.33
N THR A 254 17.52 3.17 5.10
CA THR A 254 17.04 1.80 4.81
C THR A 254 18.05 1.05 3.95
N ASP A 255 18.13 -0.28 4.11
CA ASP A 255 19.15 -1.09 3.43
C ASP A 255 18.74 -1.50 2.01
N ILE A 256 17.44 -1.62 1.75
CA ILE A 256 16.87 -2.09 0.47
C ILE A 256 16.21 -0.96 -0.34
N CYS A 257 16.65 0.28 -0.17
CA CYS A 257 16.10 1.40 -0.94
C CYS A 257 16.53 1.32 -2.42
N PRO A 258 15.61 1.29 -3.40
CA PRO A 258 15.97 1.30 -4.83
C PRO A 258 16.76 2.53 -5.28
N LEU A 259 16.78 3.61 -4.48
CA LEU A 259 17.56 4.82 -4.75
C LEU A 259 19.00 4.76 -4.19
N LYS A 260 19.38 3.68 -3.50
CA LYS A 260 20.68 3.55 -2.84
C LYS A 260 21.85 3.49 -3.85
N ASP A 261 21.59 2.88 -5.00
CA ASP A 261 22.57 2.70 -6.07
C ASP A 261 22.49 3.79 -7.15
N GLY A 262 21.80 4.91 -6.85
CA GLY A 262 21.78 6.10 -7.69
C GLY A 262 23.14 6.81 -7.70
N PRO A 263 23.46 7.58 -8.76
CA PRO A 263 24.77 8.20 -8.95
C PRO A 263 25.15 9.14 -7.82
#